data_f5f5917dfe1b6a7e732602f0d8a615a4
#
_entry.id   f5f5917dfe1b6a7e732602f0d8a615a4
#
_cell.length_a   1.000
_cell.length_b   1.000
_cell.length_c   1.000
_cell.angle_alpha   90.00
_cell.angle_beta   90.00
_cell.angle_gamma   90.00
#
_symmetry.space_group_name_H-M   'P 1'
#
loop_
_entity.id
_entity.type
_entity.pdbx_description
1 polymer ?
#
loop_
_entity_poly.entity_id
_entity_poly.type
_entity_poly.pdbx_seq_one_letter_code
_entity_poly.pdbx_strand_id
1 'polypeptide(L)'
;MDYALTYSLTDYQELRWIMLSYDIWCSYHVNLKKRFAKYFPKMAHLIDKMRGAIPKMHVKNHIEACQLLWAFNYIKFSGETYGEKIESSWGEGNQAAGSTKEMNDGHRHDALDDYHGYWNWCKLHKLCEY
;
A
#
# COMPACT_ATOMS: atom_id res chain seq x y z
N MET A 1 6.55 10.75 0.89
CA MET A 1 6.48 9.40 0.30
C MET A 1 7.85 8.75 0.12
N ASP A 2 8.83 9.37 -0.55
CA ASP A 2 10.17 8.79 -0.79
C ASP A 2 10.86 8.31 0.50
N TYR A 3 10.78 9.08 1.59
CA TYR A 3 11.31 8.67 2.90
C TYR A 3 10.66 7.41 3.44
N ALA A 4 9.32 7.34 3.42
CA ALA A 4 8.59 6.16 3.87
C ALA A 4 8.93 4.93 3.02
N LEU A 5 9.02 5.09 1.70
CA LEU A 5 9.41 4.02 0.79
C LEU A 5 10.83 3.52 1.08
N THR A 6 11.79 4.43 1.30
CA THR A 6 13.16 4.06 1.65
C THR A 6 13.22 3.19 2.90
N TYR A 7 12.48 3.60 3.95
CA TYR A 7 12.43 2.86 5.19
C TYR A 7 11.83 1.46 5.00
N SER A 8 10.71 1.38 4.27
CA SER A 8 10.06 0.08 3.95
C SER A 8 10.95 -0.85 3.12
N LEU A 9 11.85 -0.31 2.29
CA LEU A 9 12.73 -1.11 1.44
C LEU A 9 13.97 -1.66 2.15
N THR A 10 14.25 -1.25 3.37
CA THR A 10 15.47 -1.62 4.10
C THR A 10 15.63 -3.13 4.21
N ASP A 11 14.54 -3.85 4.48
CA ASP A 11 14.55 -5.31 4.70
C ASP A 11 14.41 -6.12 3.40
N TYR A 12 14.22 -5.46 2.25
CA TYR A 12 13.95 -6.11 0.97
C TYR A 12 15.07 -5.99 -0.06
N GLN A 13 16.28 -5.64 0.37
CA GLN A 13 17.42 -5.36 -0.50
C GLN A 13 17.86 -6.59 -1.32
N GLU A 14 17.72 -7.79 -0.76
CA GLU A 14 18.10 -9.05 -1.39
C GLU A 14 17.07 -9.57 -2.43
N LEU A 15 15.90 -8.97 -2.50
CA LEU A 15 14.89 -9.40 -3.45
C LEU A 15 15.32 -9.13 -4.89
N ARG A 16 14.99 -10.08 -5.77
CA ARG A 16 15.27 -9.97 -7.21
C ARG A 16 14.48 -8.84 -7.88
N TRP A 17 13.24 -8.64 -7.44
CA TRP A 17 12.37 -7.57 -7.89
C TRP A 17 11.30 -7.26 -6.82
N ILE A 18 10.76 -6.07 -6.85
CA ILE A 18 9.82 -5.56 -5.87
C ILE A 18 8.61 -4.98 -6.61
N MET A 19 7.40 -5.38 -6.20
CA MET A 19 6.17 -4.79 -6.68
C MET A 19 5.65 -3.77 -5.66
N LEU A 20 5.49 -2.52 -6.09
CA LEU A 20 4.89 -1.45 -5.29
C LEU A 20 3.48 -1.17 -5.79
N SER A 21 2.49 -1.41 -4.94
CA SER A 21 1.12 -0.98 -5.18
C SER A 21 0.92 0.43 -4.64
N TYR A 22 0.57 1.38 -5.50
CA TYR A 22 0.35 2.77 -5.10
C TYR A 22 -0.66 3.44 -6.03
N ASP A 23 -1.70 4.05 -5.44
CA ASP A 23 -2.82 4.64 -6.16
C ASP A 23 -2.39 5.69 -7.20
N ILE A 24 -1.47 6.58 -6.85
CA ILE A 24 -0.94 7.59 -7.77
C ILE A 24 0.41 7.20 -8.40
N TRP A 25 0.65 5.90 -8.63
CA TRP A 25 1.89 5.43 -9.22
C TRP A 25 2.25 6.15 -10.52
N CYS A 26 1.27 6.42 -11.37
CA CYS A 26 1.45 7.10 -12.65
C CYS A 26 2.15 8.46 -12.54
N SER A 27 1.95 9.17 -11.43
CA SER A 27 2.62 10.45 -11.15
C SER A 27 3.87 10.25 -10.30
N TYR A 28 3.82 9.33 -9.34
CA TYR A 28 4.90 9.12 -8.38
C TYR A 28 6.18 8.59 -9.03
N HIS A 29 6.08 7.67 -9.99
CA HIS A 29 7.23 7.06 -10.66
C HIS A 29 8.03 8.05 -11.51
N VAL A 30 7.39 9.13 -11.95
CA VAL A 30 8.06 10.18 -12.71
C VAL A 30 9.18 10.78 -11.88
N ASN A 31 10.39 10.77 -12.40
CA ASN A 31 11.62 11.22 -11.70
C ASN A 31 11.98 10.43 -10.41
N LEU A 32 11.33 9.30 -10.10
CA LEU A 32 11.64 8.51 -8.91
C LEU A 32 13.13 8.14 -8.85
N LYS A 33 13.70 7.64 -9.93
CA LYS A 33 15.14 7.33 -10.03
C LYS A 33 16.03 8.55 -9.74
N LYS A 34 15.68 9.72 -10.29
CA LYS A 34 16.44 10.96 -10.06
C LYS A 34 16.35 11.40 -8.61
N ARG A 35 15.17 11.30 -7.99
CA ARG A 35 14.99 11.64 -6.57
C ARG A 35 15.79 10.71 -5.68
N PHE A 36 15.72 9.40 -5.92
CA PHE A 36 16.46 8.43 -5.12
C PHE A 36 17.98 8.56 -5.30
N ALA A 37 18.46 8.75 -6.50
CA ALA A 37 19.89 9.01 -6.74
C ALA A 37 20.41 10.24 -5.99
N LYS A 38 19.57 11.27 -5.87
CA LYS A 38 19.95 12.53 -5.19
C LYS A 38 19.85 12.43 -3.66
N TYR A 39 18.76 11.88 -3.14
CA TYR A 39 18.44 11.98 -1.71
C TYR A 39 18.70 10.67 -0.95
N PHE A 40 18.69 9.52 -1.63
CA PHE A 40 18.85 8.18 -1.05
C PHE A 40 19.82 7.33 -1.88
N PRO A 41 21.08 7.78 -2.12
CA PRO A 41 21.99 7.11 -3.07
C PRO A 41 22.27 5.65 -2.72
N LYS A 42 22.30 5.30 -1.43
CA LYS A 42 22.50 3.92 -0.97
C LYS A 42 21.38 2.97 -1.38
N MET A 43 20.17 3.50 -1.59
CA MET A 43 18.95 2.73 -1.92
C MET A 43 18.54 2.87 -3.39
N ALA A 44 19.26 3.70 -4.17
CA ALA A 44 18.89 4.00 -5.55
C ALA A 44 18.87 2.74 -6.45
N HIS A 45 19.73 1.77 -6.19
CA HIS A 45 19.79 0.51 -6.92
C HIS A 45 18.50 -0.34 -6.78
N LEU A 46 17.73 -0.18 -5.70
CA LEU A 46 16.48 -0.89 -5.49
C LEU A 46 15.37 -0.39 -6.41
N ILE A 47 15.44 0.88 -6.84
CA ILE A 47 14.44 1.45 -7.76
C ILE A 47 14.50 0.76 -9.12
N ASP A 48 15.65 0.26 -9.54
CA ASP A 48 15.80 -0.49 -10.79
C ASP A 48 15.13 -1.88 -10.74
N LYS A 49 15.02 -2.44 -9.54
CA LYS A 49 14.33 -3.71 -9.29
C LYS A 49 12.82 -3.52 -9.08
N MET A 50 12.35 -2.26 -9.00
CA MET A 50 10.97 -1.95 -8.64
C MET A 50 10.07 -1.88 -9.86
N ARG A 51 8.88 -2.46 -9.70
CA ARG A 51 7.74 -2.29 -10.62
C ARG A 51 6.57 -1.74 -9.81
N GLY A 52 5.89 -0.77 -10.36
CA GLY A 52 4.73 -0.22 -9.69
C GLY A 52 3.44 -0.59 -10.39
N ALA A 53 2.38 -0.63 -9.63
CA ALA A 53 1.04 -0.88 -10.12
C ALA A 53 0.03 0.05 -9.43
N ILE A 54 -1.07 0.32 -10.11
CA ILE A 54 -2.23 1.00 -9.52
C ILE A 54 -3.19 -0.08 -9.03
N PRO A 55 -3.65 -0.01 -7.77
CA PRO A 55 -4.62 -0.94 -7.21
C PRO A 55 -5.92 -1.03 -8.03
N LYS A 56 -6.59 -2.20 -8.02
CA LYS A 56 -7.77 -2.45 -8.86
C LYS A 56 -8.94 -1.51 -8.58
N MET A 57 -9.15 -1.09 -7.32
CA MET A 57 -10.21 -0.13 -6.97
C MET A 57 -9.94 1.26 -7.56
N HIS A 58 -8.68 1.68 -7.51
CA HIS A 58 -8.29 3.03 -7.93
C HIS A 58 -8.10 3.17 -9.43
N VAL A 59 -7.75 2.09 -10.12
CA VAL A 59 -7.39 2.15 -11.55
C VAL A 59 -8.49 2.75 -12.42
N LYS A 60 -9.76 2.52 -12.07
CA LYS A 60 -10.91 3.07 -12.80
C LYS A 60 -11.00 4.60 -12.78
N ASN A 61 -10.38 5.23 -11.79
CA ASN A 61 -10.37 6.69 -11.64
C ASN A 61 -9.24 7.36 -12.44
N HIS A 62 -8.42 6.56 -13.12
CA HIS A 62 -7.31 7.05 -13.92
C HIS A 62 -7.69 7.12 -15.40
N ILE A 63 -6.95 7.94 -16.16
CA ILE A 63 -7.09 7.98 -17.61
C ILE A 63 -6.78 6.62 -18.25
N GLU A 64 -7.34 6.33 -19.39
CA GLU A 64 -7.21 5.04 -20.09
C GLU A 64 -5.76 4.58 -20.25
N ALA A 65 -4.86 5.48 -20.62
CA ALA A 65 -3.44 5.17 -20.74
C ALA A 65 -2.84 4.64 -19.43
N CYS A 66 -3.21 5.21 -18.28
CA CYS A 66 -2.76 4.71 -16.98
C CYS A 66 -3.37 3.36 -16.64
N GLN A 67 -4.64 3.14 -16.99
CA GLN A 67 -5.33 1.87 -16.80
C GLN A 67 -4.65 0.74 -17.58
N LEU A 68 -4.23 0.98 -18.81
CA LEU A 68 -3.53 0.01 -19.63
C LEU A 68 -2.11 -0.26 -19.16
N LEU A 69 -1.38 0.79 -18.75
CA LEU A 69 0.04 0.67 -18.40
C LEU A 69 0.28 0.15 -16.98
N TRP A 70 -0.60 0.48 -16.03
CA TRP A 70 -0.31 0.32 -14.60
C TRP A 70 -1.31 -0.53 -13.84
N ALA A 71 -2.39 -1.03 -14.47
CA ALA A 71 -3.31 -1.93 -13.78
C ALA A 71 -2.64 -3.29 -13.50
N PHE A 72 -2.85 -3.82 -12.31
CA PHE A 72 -2.34 -5.14 -11.92
C PHE A 72 -2.64 -6.23 -12.95
N ASN A 73 -3.81 -6.19 -13.56
CA ASN A 73 -4.25 -7.21 -14.53
C ASN A 73 -3.32 -7.33 -15.75
N TYR A 74 -2.57 -6.28 -16.07
CA TYR A 74 -1.70 -6.24 -17.25
C TYR A 74 -0.21 -6.36 -16.92
N ILE A 75 0.13 -6.42 -15.63
CA ILE A 75 1.53 -6.52 -15.20
C ILE A 75 1.92 -8.00 -15.08
N LYS A 76 2.91 -8.42 -15.86
CA LYS A 76 3.44 -9.79 -15.79
C LYS A 76 3.95 -10.11 -14.40
N PHE A 77 3.61 -11.30 -13.91
CA PHE A 77 4.02 -11.82 -12.60
C PHE A 77 3.41 -11.11 -11.38
N SER A 78 2.38 -10.30 -11.55
CA SER A 78 1.65 -9.69 -10.42
C SER A 78 0.76 -10.69 -9.68
N GLY A 79 0.44 -11.83 -10.34
CA GLY A 79 -0.50 -12.80 -9.81
C GLY A 79 -1.93 -12.27 -9.71
N GLU A 80 -2.79 -13.04 -9.06
CA GLU A 80 -4.17 -12.66 -8.80
C GLU A 80 -4.27 -11.85 -7.50
N THR A 81 -3.66 -10.67 -7.48
CA THR A 81 -3.73 -9.76 -6.33
C THR A 81 -4.58 -8.53 -6.63
N TYR A 82 -5.29 -8.05 -5.62
CA TYR A 82 -6.01 -6.77 -5.71
C TYR A 82 -5.11 -5.57 -5.36
N GLY A 83 -4.06 -5.79 -4.58
CA GLY A 83 -3.13 -4.75 -4.13
C GLY A 83 -3.69 -3.79 -3.06
N GLU A 84 -4.85 -4.10 -2.49
CA GLU A 84 -5.69 -3.16 -1.71
C GLU A 84 -6.14 -3.70 -0.36
N LYS A 85 -5.55 -4.79 0.12
CA LYS A 85 -6.00 -5.41 1.38
C LYS A 85 -5.96 -4.45 2.58
N ILE A 86 -5.07 -3.46 2.54
CA ILE A 86 -4.95 -2.43 3.58
C ILE A 86 -6.24 -1.58 3.66
N GLU A 87 -6.84 -1.24 2.52
CA GLU A 87 -8.04 -0.39 2.49
C GLU A 87 -9.29 -1.09 3.00
N SER A 88 -9.34 -2.43 2.96
CA SER A 88 -10.43 -3.17 3.55
C SER A 88 -10.52 -2.97 5.08
N SER A 89 -9.39 -2.75 5.75
CA SER A 89 -9.37 -2.42 7.18
C SER A 89 -9.89 -1.02 7.47
N TRP A 90 -9.66 -0.07 6.56
CA TRP A 90 -10.18 1.29 6.71
C TRP A 90 -11.68 1.38 6.46
N GLY A 91 -12.21 0.62 5.50
CA GLY A 91 -13.65 0.54 5.26
C GLY A 91 -14.41 0.11 6.51
N GLU A 92 -13.89 -0.90 7.21
CA GLU A 92 -14.43 -1.34 8.48
C GLU A 92 -14.14 -0.32 9.61
N GLY A 93 -12.92 0.21 9.70
CA GLY A 93 -12.49 1.20 10.69
C GLY A 93 -13.28 2.52 10.64
N ASN A 94 -13.78 2.90 9.47
CA ASN A 94 -14.62 4.09 9.32
C ASN A 94 -15.93 4.01 10.10
N GLN A 95 -16.41 2.82 10.45
CA GLN A 95 -17.58 2.66 11.31
C GLN A 95 -17.32 3.17 12.73
N ALA A 96 -16.07 3.08 13.21
CA ALA A 96 -15.66 3.61 14.50
C ALA A 96 -15.38 5.13 14.49
N ALA A 97 -15.28 5.75 13.31
CA ALA A 97 -14.88 7.15 13.18
C ALA A 97 -15.85 8.12 13.89
N GLY A 98 -17.16 7.83 13.85
CA GLY A 98 -18.18 8.65 14.51
C GLY A 98 -18.02 8.69 16.02
N SER A 99 -17.76 7.54 16.65
CA SER A 99 -17.59 7.44 18.10
C SER A 99 -16.22 7.91 18.58
N THR A 100 -15.17 7.68 17.79
CA THR A 100 -13.80 8.04 18.18
C THR A 100 -13.46 9.53 17.96
N LYS A 101 -14.25 10.24 17.16
CA LYS A 101 -14.01 11.64 16.82
C LYS A 101 -14.01 12.57 18.04
N GLU A 102 -14.90 12.32 18.99
CA GLU A 102 -15.10 13.14 20.18
C GLU A 102 -14.31 12.64 21.42
N MET A 103 -13.53 11.57 21.25
CA MET A 103 -12.70 11.01 22.33
C MET A 103 -11.42 11.82 22.50
N ASN A 104 -10.92 11.89 23.75
CA ASN A 104 -9.55 12.35 23.99
C ASN A 104 -8.53 11.36 23.42
N ASP A 105 -7.28 11.80 23.26
CA ASP A 105 -6.24 11.04 22.56
C ASP A 105 -6.02 9.64 23.14
N GLY A 106 -6.00 9.49 24.48
CA GLY A 106 -5.81 8.20 25.15
C GLY A 106 -6.95 7.23 24.86
N HIS A 107 -8.19 7.62 25.14
CA HIS A 107 -9.36 6.78 24.87
C HIS A 107 -9.53 6.46 23.39
N ARG A 108 -9.21 7.42 22.53
CA ARG A 108 -9.26 7.19 21.08
C ARG A 108 -8.25 6.14 20.64
N HIS A 109 -7.04 6.19 21.18
CA HIS A 109 -5.99 5.21 20.88
C HIS A 109 -6.42 3.81 21.31
N ASP A 110 -6.87 3.66 22.56
CA ASP A 110 -7.34 2.39 23.11
C ASP A 110 -8.51 1.82 22.29
N ALA A 111 -9.49 2.66 21.95
CA ALA A 111 -10.66 2.24 21.16
C ALA A 111 -10.26 1.77 19.72
N LEU A 112 -9.28 2.41 19.11
CA LEU A 112 -8.78 2.01 17.79
C LEU A 112 -7.95 0.73 17.87
N ASP A 113 -7.17 0.54 18.92
CA ASP A 113 -6.41 -0.70 19.14
C ASP A 113 -7.33 -1.89 19.37
N ASP A 114 -8.37 -1.74 20.21
CA ASP A 114 -9.39 -2.77 20.43
C ASP A 114 -10.12 -3.13 19.12
N TYR A 115 -10.48 -2.11 18.34
CA TYR A 115 -11.14 -2.30 17.05
C TYR A 115 -10.26 -3.08 16.06
N HIS A 116 -8.99 -2.70 15.92
CA HIS A 116 -8.05 -3.40 15.05
C HIS A 116 -7.74 -4.80 15.56
N GLY A 117 -7.64 -4.99 16.89
CA GLY A 117 -7.47 -6.30 17.53
C GLY A 117 -8.62 -7.24 17.19
N TYR A 118 -9.87 -6.76 17.34
CA TYR A 118 -11.07 -7.52 16.97
C TYR A 118 -11.11 -7.86 15.48
N TRP A 119 -10.81 -6.89 14.62
CA TRP A 119 -10.78 -7.10 13.17
C TRP A 119 -9.74 -8.15 12.76
N ASN A 120 -8.53 -8.09 13.34
CA ASN A 120 -7.49 -9.08 13.13
C ASN A 120 -7.90 -10.47 13.61
N TRP A 121 -8.57 -10.56 14.76
CA TRP A 121 -9.14 -11.79 15.27
C TRP A 121 -10.17 -12.40 14.29
N CYS A 122 -11.09 -11.61 13.79
CA CYS A 122 -12.06 -12.06 12.78
C CYS A 122 -11.38 -12.57 11.50
N LYS A 123 -10.29 -11.92 11.06
CA LYS A 123 -9.52 -12.37 9.90
C LYS A 123 -8.80 -13.68 10.16
N LEU A 124 -8.24 -13.86 11.34
CA LEU A 124 -7.58 -15.11 11.74
C LEU A 124 -8.55 -16.29 11.71
N HIS A 125 -9.74 -16.13 12.28
CA HIS A 125 -10.79 -17.15 12.24
C HIS A 125 -11.17 -17.54 10.81
N LYS A 126 -11.37 -16.57 9.93
CA LYS A 126 -11.70 -16.84 8.51
C LYS A 126 -10.59 -17.54 7.73
N LEU A 127 -9.34 -17.45 8.16
CA LEU A 127 -8.23 -18.20 7.54
C LEU A 127 -8.29 -19.70 7.87
N CYS A 128 -8.96 -20.08 8.95
CA CYS A 128 -9.11 -21.48 9.35
C CYS A 128 -10.33 -22.18 8.68
N GLU A 129 -11.12 -21.45 7.89
CA GLU A 129 -12.31 -21.96 7.22
C GLU A 129 -12.05 -22.37 5.74
N TYR A 130 -10.79 -22.29 5.30
CA TYR A 130 -10.32 -22.71 3.97
C TYR A 130 -9.44 -24.02 4.10
#